data_e094257b5fbf4be839baf9901c7fc89c
#
_entry.id   e094257b5fbf4be839baf9901c7fc89c
#
_cell.length_a   1.000
_cell.length_b   1.000
_cell.length_c   1.000
_cell.angle_alpha   90.00
_cell.angle_beta   90.00
_cell.angle_gamma   90.00
#
_symmetry.space_group_name_H-M   'P 1'
#
loop_
_entity.id
_entity.type
_entity.pdbx_description
1 polymer ?
#
loop_
_entity_poly.entity_id
_entity_poly.type
_entity_poly.pdbx_seq_one_letter_code
_entity_poly.pdbx_strand_id
1 'polypeptide(L)'
;MKTTTKFTILNVASLVLATFLSFGAAQAQGIVTRTITGKVTAGNKPLAGVPVTDGINFVTTDARGDYRIVTLADSRFVYITTPSGYDVPTERGTVPQFYKTLNATDSVYNFSLTRAKKSDKRHSFLVFADVQATYEDDYKQFISDIIPDVKATIADYGKRGVKLFGTDVGDFIGGIPQTYMQVYATACETIDLPFYRTIGNHDMDCEGRSYETSFHTFEQFFGPVNHSMNCGNAHYVFLNNNFFAGIGINYIGYLPEQTLRWLEQDLALVPKDKVIFIFMHISTGRSANLEEARFSTDWLNNSRHLFEIVKDRTTHIITGHTHSQLNNEYSDRLYEHNTAAVCGTWWRCEECMDGTPRGYAVFDVDGTDVRWRYKCAGYDSNYQMRVYAPGSCEECPDDVVANVWNYDSHWRVELLENGNVTAEMKQFKGYDPTSKAHCLDKSVVLYDWISPHPNGHMFRATPTIAGSKREVRVTDRFGNIYIGEVK
;
A
#
# COMPACT_ATOMS: atom_id res chain seq x y z
N MET A 1 50.58 -46.31 60.56
CA MET A 1 49.89 -47.26 59.68
C MET A 1 49.03 -46.38 58.69
N LYS A 2 49.48 -46.31 57.46
CA LYS A 2 48.85 -45.56 56.37
C LYS A 2 48.05 -46.59 55.57
N THR A 3 46.72 -46.43 55.52
CA THR A 3 45.84 -47.20 54.64
C THR A 3 45.36 -46.33 53.51
N THR A 4 45.86 -46.62 52.32
CA THR A 4 45.49 -45.98 51.06
C THR A 4 44.22 -46.64 50.50
N THR A 5 43.14 -45.91 50.36
CA THR A 5 41.94 -46.36 49.64
C THR A 5 42.03 -45.83 48.19
N LYS A 6 42.27 -46.73 47.26
CA LYS A 6 42.13 -46.45 45.82
C LYS A 6 40.68 -46.56 45.45
N PHE A 7 40.03 -45.44 45.10
CA PHE A 7 38.70 -45.45 44.48
C PHE A 7 38.87 -45.51 42.94
N THR A 8 38.22 -46.48 42.37
CA THR A 8 38.25 -46.86 40.96
C THR A 8 37.41 -45.83 40.14
N ILE A 9 38.08 -45.01 39.35
CA ILE A 9 37.49 -44.06 38.40
C ILE A 9 37.27 -44.77 37.06
N LEU A 10 36.48 -45.82 37.02
CA LEU A 10 36.29 -46.54 35.76
C LEU A 10 34.82 -46.78 35.35
N ASN A 11 33.83 -46.34 36.14
CA ASN A 11 32.41 -46.60 35.79
C ASN A 11 31.56 -45.37 35.56
N VAL A 12 32.11 -44.14 35.62
CA VAL A 12 31.32 -42.91 35.37
C VAL A 12 31.46 -42.46 33.92
N ALA A 13 32.58 -42.74 33.25
CA ALA A 13 32.79 -42.35 31.88
C ALA A 13 31.92 -43.11 30.82
N SER A 14 31.57 -44.37 31.14
CA SER A 14 30.75 -45.21 30.26
C SER A 14 29.25 -44.89 30.32
N LEU A 15 28.78 -44.34 31.44
CA LEU A 15 27.36 -43.96 31.59
C LEU A 15 27.07 -42.58 31.02
N VAL A 16 28.03 -41.68 31.02
CA VAL A 16 27.89 -40.34 30.43
C VAL A 16 27.98 -40.41 28.91
N LEU A 17 28.77 -41.34 28.33
CA LEU A 17 28.84 -41.50 26.86
C LEU A 17 27.60 -42.18 26.28
N ALA A 18 26.91 -43.04 27.03
CA ALA A 18 25.67 -43.68 26.61
C ALA A 18 24.44 -42.73 26.66
N THR A 19 24.47 -41.74 27.54
CA THR A 19 23.40 -40.71 27.61
C THR A 19 23.56 -39.63 26.56
N PHE A 20 24.77 -39.34 26.07
CA PHE A 20 24.99 -38.42 24.92
C PHE A 20 24.68 -39.03 23.58
N LEU A 21 24.74 -40.34 23.41
CA LEU A 21 24.38 -41.04 22.17
C LEU A 21 22.87 -41.27 21.99
N SER A 22 22.08 -41.13 23.04
CA SER A 22 20.61 -41.25 22.95
C SER A 22 19.87 -39.90 22.73
N PHE A 23 20.55 -38.77 22.81
CA PHE A 23 20.01 -37.45 22.45
C PHE A 23 20.32 -37.03 21.01
N GLY A 24 21.04 -37.83 20.25
CA GLY A 24 21.49 -37.51 18.87
C GLY A 24 20.57 -37.94 17.74
N ALA A 25 19.36 -38.43 18.03
CA ALA A 25 18.34 -38.71 17.01
C ALA A 25 17.12 -37.80 17.17
N ALA A 26 17.34 -36.52 17.39
CA ALA A 26 16.37 -35.54 16.89
C ALA A 26 16.44 -35.67 15.36
N GLN A 27 15.52 -36.40 14.76
CA GLN A 27 15.34 -36.39 13.31
C GLN A 27 15.15 -34.92 12.95
N ALA A 28 16.16 -34.32 12.30
CA ALA A 28 15.95 -33.15 11.50
C ALA A 28 14.83 -33.54 10.53
N GLN A 29 13.63 -33.07 10.74
CA GLN A 29 12.56 -33.21 9.75
C GLN A 29 13.13 -32.52 8.53
N GLY A 30 13.55 -33.32 7.55
CA GLY A 30 14.10 -32.81 6.30
C GLY A 30 13.05 -31.88 5.68
N ILE A 31 13.47 -30.72 5.21
CA ILE A 31 12.62 -29.80 4.46
C ILE A 31 11.98 -30.61 3.32
N VAL A 32 10.67 -30.81 3.38
CA VAL A 32 9.94 -31.54 2.34
C VAL A 32 9.69 -30.58 1.19
N THR A 33 10.27 -30.91 0.03
CA THR A 33 10.07 -30.14 -1.19
C THR A 33 9.35 -30.96 -2.25
N ARG A 34 8.73 -30.28 -3.19
CA ARG A 34 8.15 -30.88 -4.40
C ARG A 34 8.52 -30.07 -5.63
N THR A 35 8.50 -30.71 -6.79
CA THR A 35 8.69 -30.02 -8.06
C THR A 35 7.32 -29.78 -8.69
N ILE A 36 7.09 -28.54 -9.09
CA ILE A 36 5.94 -28.17 -9.93
C ILE A 36 6.43 -27.64 -11.27
N THR A 37 5.60 -27.81 -12.28
CA THR A 37 5.86 -27.40 -13.66
C THR A 37 4.65 -26.68 -14.22
N GLY A 38 4.81 -26.03 -15.35
CA GLY A 38 3.69 -25.43 -16.06
C GLY A 38 4.15 -24.67 -17.28
N LYS A 39 3.20 -24.04 -17.93
CA LYS A 39 3.41 -23.26 -19.13
C LYS A 39 2.72 -21.89 -19.00
N VAL A 40 3.38 -20.84 -19.49
CA VAL A 40 2.78 -19.50 -19.62
C VAL A 40 2.57 -19.21 -21.09
N THR A 41 1.34 -18.87 -21.46
CA THR A 41 0.94 -18.60 -22.85
C THR A 41 0.09 -17.34 -22.96
N ALA A 42 0.02 -16.76 -24.15
CA ALA A 42 -0.99 -15.79 -24.54
C ALA A 42 -1.75 -16.31 -25.77
N GLY A 43 -2.98 -16.77 -25.55
CA GLY A 43 -3.66 -17.63 -26.50
C GLY A 43 -2.82 -18.89 -26.79
N ASN A 44 -2.48 -19.13 -28.07
CA ASN A 44 -1.65 -20.27 -28.45
C ASN A 44 -0.14 -19.96 -28.51
N LYS A 45 0.28 -18.75 -28.14
CA LYS A 45 1.70 -18.36 -28.19
C LYS A 45 2.36 -18.57 -26.84
N PRO A 46 3.49 -19.28 -26.76
CA PRO A 46 4.26 -19.37 -25.54
C PRO A 46 4.89 -18.02 -25.20
N LEU A 47 5.00 -17.72 -23.91
CA LEU A 47 5.67 -16.53 -23.40
C LEU A 47 6.96 -16.94 -22.68
N ALA A 48 8.09 -16.56 -23.28
CA ALA A 48 9.42 -16.78 -22.72
C ALA A 48 9.80 -15.63 -21.76
N GLY A 49 10.67 -15.93 -20.79
CA GLY A 49 11.23 -14.93 -19.86
C GLY A 49 10.24 -14.39 -18.84
N VAL A 50 9.08 -15.03 -18.65
CA VAL A 50 8.12 -14.63 -17.62
C VAL A 50 8.61 -15.13 -16.25
N PRO A 51 8.82 -14.26 -15.25
CA PRO A 51 9.15 -14.69 -13.91
C PRO A 51 8.01 -15.48 -13.29
N VAL A 52 8.36 -16.59 -12.64
CA VAL A 52 7.44 -17.46 -11.89
C VAL A 52 8.03 -17.68 -10.50
N THR A 53 7.23 -17.56 -9.48
CA THR A 53 7.67 -17.67 -8.08
C THR A 53 6.68 -18.49 -7.25
N ASP A 54 7.18 -19.04 -6.15
CA ASP A 54 6.39 -19.68 -5.10
C ASP A 54 6.30 -18.80 -3.82
N GLY A 55 6.77 -17.55 -3.90
CA GLY A 55 6.90 -16.63 -2.76
C GLY A 55 8.26 -16.72 -2.06
N ILE A 56 9.15 -17.60 -2.50
CA ILE A 56 10.50 -17.77 -1.95
C ILE A 56 11.54 -17.70 -3.07
N ASN A 57 11.34 -18.47 -4.13
CA ASN A 57 12.28 -18.62 -5.24
C ASN A 57 11.67 -18.06 -6.53
N PHE A 58 12.54 -17.68 -7.46
CA PHE A 58 12.16 -17.29 -8.81
C PHE A 58 12.80 -18.21 -9.85
N VAL A 59 12.01 -18.51 -10.88
CA VAL A 59 12.48 -19.07 -12.15
C VAL A 59 11.89 -18.27 -13.30
N THR A 60 12.38 -18.45 -14.53
CA THR A 60 11.80 -17.83 -15.72
C THR A 60 11.39 -18.87 -16.71
N THR A 61 10.36 -18.59 -17.49
CA THR A 61 9.90 -19.49 -18.55
C THR A 61 10.92 -19.58 -19.69
N ASP A 62 11.09 -20.76 -20.29
CA ASP A 62 11.93 -21.01 -21.45
C ASP A 62 11.31 -20.50 -22.77
N ALA A 63 11.99 -20.73 -23.92
CA ALA A 63 11.50 -20.33 -25.24
C ALA A 63 10.15 -20.97 -25.63
N ARG A 64 9.77 -22.07 -25.00
CA ARG A 64 8.49 -22.76 -25.20
C ARG A 64 7.42 -22.33 -24.18
N GLY A 65 7.75 -21.37 -23.32
CA GLY A 65 6.92 -20.90 -22.23
C GLY A 65 6.86 -21.86 -21.04
N ASP A 66 7.69 -22.91 -21.02
CA ASP A 66 7.70 -23.91 -19.96
C ASP A 66 8.51 -23.41 -18.76
N TYR A 67 8.07 -23.74 -17.54
CA TYR A 67 8.81 -23.50 -16.32
C TYR A 67 8.84 -24.74 -15.41
N ARG A 68 9.85 -24.80 -14.55
CA ARG A 68 10.00 -25.79 -13.50
C ARG A 68 10.53 -25.10 -12.26
N ILE A 69 9.84 -25.26 -11.13
CA ILE A 69 10.25 -24.70 -9.83
C ILE A 69 10.20 -25.80 -8.76
N VAL A 70 11.18 -25.78 -7.85
CA VAL A 70 11.17 -26.62 -6.64
C VAL A 70 10.65 -25.74 -5.51
N THR A 71 9.55 -26.17 -4.92
CA THR A 71 8.84 -25.43 -3.87
C THR A 71 8.75 -26.25 -2.59
N LEU A 72 8.50 -25.60 -1.46
CA LEU A 72 8.17 -26.30 -0.22
C LEU A 72 6.85 -27.05 -0.39
N ALA A 73 6.70 -28.19 0.27
CA ALA A 73 5.50 -29.00 0.18
C ALA A 73 4.23 -28.29 0.69
N ASP A 74 4.40 -27.35 1.61
CA ASP A 74 3.38 -26.51 2.23
C ASP A 74 3.22 -25.13 1.59
N SER A 75 3.96 -24.82 0.51
CA SER A 75 3.73 -23.59 -0.26
C SER A 75 2.29 -23.55 -0.78
N ARG A 76 1.68 -22.38 -0.62
CA ARG A 76 0.24 -22.21 -0.92
C ARG A 76 -0.04 -21.79 -2.35
N PHE A 77 0.91 -21.11 -2.99
CA PHE A 77 0.74 -20.56 -4.33
C PHE A 77 1.94 -20.79 -5.22
N VAL A 78 1.67 -20.79 -6.53
CA VAL A 78 2.62 -20.46 -7.58
C VAL A 78 2.03 -19.29 -8.39
N TYR A 79 2.84 -18.32 -8.76
CA TYR A 79 2.36 -17.13 -9.44
C TYR A 79 3.40 -16.50 -10.35
N ILE A 80 2.93 -15.62 -11.22
CA ILE A 80 3.77 -14.96 -12.22
C ILE A 80 3.86 -13.46 -11.96
N THR A 81 5.01 -12.87 -12.27
CA THR A 81 5.08 -11.42 -12.52
C THR A 81 4.47 -11.16 -13.89
N THR A 82 3.28 -10.58 -13.92
CA THR A 82 2.57 -10.30 -15.20
C THR A 82 3.44 -9.44 -16.11
N PRO A 83 3.77 -9.88 -17.34
CA PRO A 83 4.63 -9.11 -18.23
C PRO A 83 3.89 -7.92 -18.87
N SER A 84 4.62 -6.83 -19.20
CA SER A 84 4.07 -5.69 -19.96
C SER A 84 3.45 -6.15 -21.28
N GLY A 85 2.37 -5.50 -21.68
CA GLY A 85 1.63 -5.79 -22.91
C GLY A 85 0.66 -6.95 -22.80
N TYR A 86 0.49 -7.52 -21.61
CA TYR A 86 -0.45 -8.61 -21.35
C TYR A 86 -1.35 -8.33 -20.17
N ASP A 87 -2.52 -8.96 -20.18
CA ASP A 87 -3.48 -8.93 -19.09
C ASP A 87 -3.72 -10.36 -18.60
N VAL A 88 -3.83 -10.55 -17.30
CA VAL A 88 -4.32 -11.78 -16.68
C VAL A 88 -5.85 -11.80 -16.66
N PRO A 89 -6.51 -12.95 -16.61
CA PRO A 89 -7.94 -13.03 -16.34
C PRO A 89 -8.29 -12.33 -15.03
N THR A 90 -9.50 -11.81 -14.94
CA THR A 90 -10.01 -11.17 -13.73
C THR A 90 -11.22 -11.94 -13.22
N GLU A 91 -11.22 -12.32 -11.96
CA GLU A 91 -12.38 -12.89 -11.29
C GLU A 91 -13.13 -11.82 -10.50
N ARG A 92 -14.45 -12.00 -10.31
CA ARG A 92 -15.29 -11.12 -9.52
C ARG A 92 -15.16 -9.63 -9.91
N GLY A 93 -14.89 -9.36 -11.19
CA GLY A 93 -14.73 -8.01 -11.74
C GLY A 93 -13.42 -7.29 -11.33
N THR A 94 -12.81 -7.65 -10.20
CA THR A 94 -11.67 -6.89 -9.66
C THR A 94 -10.45 -7.71 -9.24
N VAL A 95 -10.50 -9.05 -9.22
CA VAL A 95 -9.40 -9.89 -8.70
C VAL A 95 -8.55 -10.45 -9.85
N PRO A 96 -7.34 -9.92 -10.09
CA PRO A 96 -6.45 -10.41 -11.15
C PRO A 96 -5.94 -11.82 -10.84
N GLN A 97 -6.02 -12.72 -11.80
CA GLN A 97 -5.67 -14.15 -11.67
C GLN A 97 -4.23 -14.42 -12.12
N PHE A 98 -3.26 -13.78 -11.49
CA PHE A 98 -1.83 -13.98 -11.75
C PHE A 98 -1.25 -15.17 -10.98
N TYR A 99 -2.03 -15.85 -10.16
CA TYR A 99 -1.63 -16.93 -9.26
C TYR A 99 -2.48 -18.20 -9.45
N LYS A 100 -1.96 -19.30 -8.94
CA LYS A 100 -2.66 -20.58 -8.77
C LYS A 100 -2.45 -21.09 -7.36
N THR A 101 -3.52 -21.49 -6.69
CA THR A 101 -3.45 -22.16 -5.40
C THR A 101 -2.91 -23.58 -5.59
N LEU A 102 -1.89 -23.92 -4.83
CA LEU A 102 -1.28 -25.25 -4.85
C LEU A 102 -2.10 -26.22 -4.01
N ASN A 103 -2.26 -27.44 -4.52
CA ASN A 103 -2.85 -28.54 -3.79
C ASN A 103 -1.85 -29.73 -3.69
N ALA A 104 -2.17 -30.73 -2.88
CA ALA A 104 -1.26 -31.84 -2.60
C ALA A 104 -1.05 -32.80 -3.80
N THR A 105 -1.97 -32.82 -4.76
CA THR A 105 -2.01 -33.82 -5.83
C THR A 105 -1.48 -33.32 -7.15
N ASP A 106 -1.70 -32.04 -7.47
CA ASP A 106 -1.33 -31.49 -8.77
C ASP A 106 0.12 -31.04 -8.79
N SER A 107 0.78 -31.27 -9.91
CA SER A 107 2.15 -30.84 -10.18
C SER A 107 2.30 -29.94 -11.41
N VAL A 108 1.18 -29.67 -12.12
CA VAL A 108 1.18 -28.86 -13.34
C VAL A 108 0.24 -27.68 -13.18
N TYR A 109 0.78 -26.45 -13.31
CA TYR A 109 0.02 -25.21 -13.16
C TYR A 109 0.31 -24.27 -14.34
N ASN A 110 -0.68 -24.08 -15.19
CA ASN A 110 -0.57 -23.27 -16.42
C ASN A 110 -1.18 -21.88 -16.23
N PHE A 111 -0.57 -20.87 -16.89
CA PHE A 111 -1.07 -19.51 -16.95
C PHE A 111 -1.42 -19.15 -18.39
N SER A 112 -2.63 -18.63 -18.59
CA SER A 112 -3.11 -18.16 -19.88
C SER A 112 -3.43 -16.68 -19.80
N LEU A 113 -2.63 -15.87 -20.49
CA LEU A 113 -2.75 -14.42 -20.55
C LEU A 113 -3.43 -14.01 -21.86
N THR A 114 -3.90 -12.78 -21.90
CA THR A 114 -4.36 -12.14 -23.13
C THR A 114 -3.46 -10.95 -23.46
N ARG A 115 -3.29 -10.68 -24.76
CA ARG A 115 -2.59 -9.45 -25.15
C ARG A 115 -3.44 -8.24 -24.76
N ALA A 116 -2.83 -7.27 -24.09
CA ALA A 116 -3.52 -6.05 -23.68
C ALA A 116 -4.14 -5.34 -24.88
N LYS A 117 -5.41 -4.98 -24.76
CA LYS A 117 -6.16 -4.27 -25.83
C LYS A 117 -5.68 -2.84 -26.03
N LYS A 118 -5.25 -2.18 -24.95
CA LYS A 118 -4.69 -0.83 -24.98
C LYS A 118 -3.17 -0.91 -24.78
N SER A 119 -2.45 0.05 -25.38
CA SER A 119 -1.02 0.21 -25.10
C SER A 119 -0.82 0.52 -23.63
N ASP A 120 0.17 -0.10 -23.02
CA ASP A 120 0.58 0.13 -21.63
C ASP A 120 1.76 1.10 -21.50
N LYS A 121 2.24 1.69 -22.63
CA LYS A 121 3.28 2.74 -22.59
C LYS A 121 2.83 3.95 -21.80
N ARG A 122 1.57 4.35 -22.00
CA ARG A 122 0.86 5.32 -21.18
C ARG A 122 -0.26 4.58 -20.48
N HIS A 123 -0.22 4.63 -19.19
CA HIS A 123 -1.24 4.00 -18.36
C HIS A 123 -1.43 4.79 -17.07
N SER A 124 -2.47 4.46 -16.36
CA SER A 124 -2.79 5.11 -15.09
C SER A 124 -3.26 4.08 -14.09
N PHE A 125 -3.20 4.43 -12.83
CA PHE A 125 -3.77 3.60 -11.78
C PHE A 125 -4.41 4.44 -10.68
N LEU A 126 -5.43 3.84 -10.05
CA LEU A 126 -6.13 4.39 -8.90
C LEU A 126 -5.54 3.75 -7.63
N VAL A 127 -5.52 4.48 -6.53
CA VAL A 127 -5.08 3.97 -5.23
C VAL A 127 -6.16 4.19 -4.20
N PHE A 128 -6.70 3.11 -3.67
CA PHE A 128 -7.50 3.11 -2.45
C PHE A 128 -6.60 2.89 -1.24
N ALA A 129 -6.96 3.48 -0.13
CA ALA A 129 -6.40 3.21 1.18
C ALA A 129 -7.53 3.26 2.21
N ASP A 130 -7.48 2.36 3.18
CA ASP A 130 -8.30 2.46 4.40
C ASP A 130 -9.80 2.65 4.12
N VAL A 131 -10.39 1.69 3.39
CA VAL A 131 -11.86 1.64 3.20
C VAL A 131 -12.54 1.36 4.53
N GLN A 132 -11.99 0.51 5.36
CA GLN A 132 -12.35 0.20 6.76
C GLN A 132 -13.86 0.19 7.05
N ALA A 133 -14.67 -0.33 6.12
CA ALA A 133 -16.08 -0.48 6.33
C ALA A 133 -16.36 -1.63 7.33
N THR A 134 -17.13 -1.34 8.37
CA THR A 134 -17.48 -2.28 9.44
C THR A 134 -18.98 -2.54 9.48
N TYR A 135 -19.77 -1.48 9.37
CA TYR A 135 -21.21 -1.55 9.51
C TYR A 135 -21.90 -1.52 8.16
N GLU A 136 -23.15 -1.98 8.10
CA GLU A 136 -23.94 -1.98 6.87
C GLU A 136 -24.04 -0.59 6.23
N ASP A 137 -24.15 0.46 7.05
CA ASP A 137 -24.23 1.84 6.56
C ASP A 137 -22.90 2.35 6.00
N ASP A 138 -21.77 1.85 6.48
CA ASP A 138 -20.45 2.16 5.90
C ASP A 138 -20.35 1.59 4.47
N TYR A 139 -20.78 0.33 4.29
CA TYR A 139 -20.82 -0.29 2.95
C TYR A 139 -21.82 0.39 2.02
N LYS A 140 -22.96 0.86 2.54
CA LYS A 140 -23.91 1.67 1.75
C LYS A 140 -23.26 2.95 1.25
N GLN A 141 -22.55 3.68 2.12
CA GLN A 141 -21.83 4.90 1.73
C GLN A 141 -20.69 4.59 0.74
N PHE A 142 -19.92 3.53 0.95
CA PHE A 142 -18.90 3.11 -0.01
C PHE A 142 -19.50 2.86 -1.40
N ILE A 143 -20.64 2.17 -1.47
CA ILE A 143 -21.34 1.84 -2.72
C ILE A 143 -21.99 3.07 -3.34
N SER A 144 -22.59 3.98 -2.54
CA SER A 144 -23.34 5.13 -3.06
C SER A 144 -22.46 6.33 -3.41
N ASP A 145 -21.36 6.54 -2.70
CA ASP A 145 -20.57 7.77 -2.79
C ASP A 145 -19.23 7.54 -3.51
N ILE A 146 -18.53 6.43 -3.20
CA ILE A 146 -17.19 6.19 -3.72
C ILE A 146 -17.23 5.46 -5.07
N ILE A 147 -17.96 4.34 -5.15
CA ILE A 147 -17.99 3.52 -6.38
C ILE A 147 -18.48 4.30 -7.61
N PRO A 148 -19.53 5.14 -7.55
CA PRO A 148 -19.94 5.93 -8.71
C PRO A 148 -18.89 6.95 -9.17
N ASP A 149 -18.19 7.60 -8.25
CA ASP A 149 -17.10 8.53 -8.57
C ASP A 149 -15.93 7.81 -9.25
N VAL A 150 -15.54 6.64 -8.73
CA VAL A 150 -14.52 5.77 -9.34
C VAL A 150 -14.94 5.33 -10.74
N LYS A 151 -16.20 4.92 -10.94
CA LYS A 151 -16.73 4.56 -12.26
C LYS A 151 -16.71 5.74 -13.24
N ALA A 152 -17.00 6.95 -12.77
CA ALA A 152 -16.87 8.16 -13.59
C ALA A 152 -15.42 8.39 -14.02
N THR A 153 -14.46 8.22 -13.12
CA THR A 153 -13.02 8.27 -13.43
C THR A 153 -12.63 7.19 -14.43
N ILE A 154 -13.06 5.94 -14.24
CA ILE A 154 -12.81 4.83 -15.18
C ILE A 154 -13.36 5.17 -16.57
N ALA A 155 -14.57 5.72 -16.64
CA ALA A 155 -15.18 6.11 -17.91
C ALA A 155 -14.41 7.23 -18.62
N ASP A 156 -13.89 8.23 -17.88
CA ASP A 156 -13.06 9.28 -18.44
C ASP A 156 -11.76 8.72 -19.05
N TYR A 157 -11.02 7.90 -18.30
CA TYR A 157 -9.83 7.23 -18.82
C TYR A 157 -10.13 6.29 -20.00
N GLY A 158 -11.32 5.67 -19.97
CA GLY A 158 -11.84 4.87 -21.08
C GLY A 158 -11.99 5.67 -22.36
N LYS A 159 -12.61 6.87 -22.28
CA LYS A 159 -12.77 7.80 -23.42
C LYS A 159 -11.42 8.29 -23.96
N ARG A 160 -10.45 8.50 -23.07
CA ARG A 160 -9.08 8.92 -23.44
C ARG A 160 -8.23 7.77 -24.02
N GLY A 161 -8.74 6.54 -24.05
CA GLY A 161 -8.04 5.36 -24.54
C GLY A 161 -6.86 4.92 -23.69
N VAL A 162 -6.74 5.42 -22.46
CA VAL A 162 -5.66 5.10 -21.52
C VAL A 162 -5.95 3.77 -20.83
N LYS A 163 -4.92 2.91 -20.68
CA LYS A 163 -5.02 1.70 -19.85
C LYS A 163 -5.10 2.13 -18.38
N LEU A 164 -6.05 1.56 -17.64
CA LEU A 164 -6.27 1.85 -16.23
C LEU A 164 -6.35 0.54 -15.45
N PHE A 165 -5.84 0.53 -14.22
CA PHE A 165 -6.07 -0.50 -13.21
C PHE A 165 -6.20 0.15 -11.84
N GLY A 166 -6.66 -0.59 -10.86
CA GLY A 166 -6.75 -0.13 -9.48
C GLY A 166 -5.71 -0.80 -8.60
N THR A 167 -5.37 -0.14 -7.52
CA THR A 167 -4.60 -0.68 -6.41
C THR A 167 -5.28 -0.34 -5.09
N ASP A 168 -5.07 -1.17 -4.08
CA ASP A 168 -5.58 -0.92 -2.74
C ASP A 168 -4.47 -1.26 -1.74
N VAL A 169 -4.14 -0.32 -0.88
CA VAL A 169 -3.01 -0.44 0.05
C VAL A 169 -3.41 -0.95 1.43
N GLY A 170 -4.56 -1.62 1.54
CA GLY A 170 -4.95 -2.33 2.75
C GLY A 170 -5.96 -1.60 3.63
N ASP A 171 -6.31 -2.27 4.72
CA ASP A 171 -7.39 -1.90 5.63
C ASP A 171 -8.74 -1.79 4.89
N PHE A 172 -9.10 -2.87 4.21
CA PHE A 172 -10.37 -2.96 3.47
C PHE A 172 -11.58 -2.96 4.39
N ILE A 173 -11.40 -3.55 5.57
CA ILE A 173 -12.46 -3.79 6.53
C ILE A 173 -12.09 -3.21 7.89
N GLY A 174 -13.08 -2.85 8.69
CA GLY A 174 -12.89 -2.41 10.08
C GLY A 174 -13.22 -3.48 11.12
N GLY A 175 -13.57 -4.70 10.69
CA GLY A 175 -14.04 -5.78 11.55
C GLY A 175 -13.25 -7.07 11.40
N ILE A 176 -13.90 -8.21 11.68
CA ILE A 176 -13.27 -9.54 11.61
C ILE A 176 -13.13 -10.00 10.16
N PRO A 177 -11.92 -10.33 9.67
CA PRO A 177 -11.67 -10.69 8.27
C PRO A 177 -12.56 -11.81 7.74
N GLN A 178 -12.73 -12.88 8.49
CA GLN A 178 -13.56 -14.04 8.12
C GLN A 178 -15.02 -13.67 7.83
N THR A 179 -15.51 -12.58 8.44
CA THR A 179 -16.88 -12.12 8.26
C THR A 179 -17.01 -11.06 7.16
N TYR A 180 -16.10 -10.09 7.12
CA TYR A 180 -16.29 -8.88 6.33
C TYR A 180 -15.53 -8.85 5.00
N MET A 181 -14.49 -9.68 4.82
CA MET A 181 -13.72 -9.72 3.57
C MET A 181 -14.60 -10.06 2.36
N GLN A 182 -15.55 -11.00 2.52
CA GLN A 182 -16.52 -11.33 1.47
C GLN A 182 -17.43 -10.14 1.13
N VAL A 183 -17.85 -9.35 2.14
CA VAL A 183 -18.73 -8.19 1.95
C VAL A 183 -17.99 -7.10 1.16
N TYR A 184 -16.76 -6.79 1.54
CA TYR A 184 -15.90 -5.86 0.82
C TYR A 184 -15.66 -6.32 -0.64
N ALA A 185 -15.25 -7.58 -0.82
CA ALA A 185 -15.02 -8.13 -2.15
C ALA A 185 -16.26 -8.01 -3.05
N THR A 186 -17.45 -8.29 -2.50
CA THR A 186 -18.73 -8.16 -3.22
C THR A 186 -19.07 -6.71 -3.55
N ALA A 187 -18.85 -5.78 -2.62
CA ALA A 187 -19.07 -4.35 -2.88
C ALA A 187 -18.18 -3.85 -4.04
N CYS A 188 -16.95 -4.35 -4.15
CA CYS A 188 -16.03 -3.98 -5.24
C CYS A 188 -16.38 -4.58 -6.61
N GLU A 189 -17.13 -5.67 -6.70
CA GLU A 189 -17.39 -6.40 -7.97
C GLU A 189 -17.90 -5.48 -9.09
N THR A 190 -18.72 -4.50 -8.73
CA THR A 190 -19.32 -3.58 -9.71
C THR A 190 -18.36 -2.53 -10.27
N ILE A 191 -17.16 -2.42 -9.75
CA ILE A 191 -16.14 -1.48 -10.27
C ILE A 191 -15.67 -1.91 -11.65
N ASP A 192 -15.61 -3.23 -11.93
CA ASP A 192 -15.22 -3.85 -13.20
C ASP A 192 -13.86 -3.34 -13.72
N LEU A 193 -12.88 -3.29 -12.82
CA LEU A 193 -11.50 -2.91 -13.08
C LEU A 193 -10.58 -3.82 -12.28
N PRO A 194 -9.50 -4.38 -12.87
CA PRO A 194 -8.52 -5.15 -12.10
C PRO A 194 -7.92 -4.30 -10.97
N PHE A 195 -8.03 -4.78 -9.72
CA PHE A 195 -7.44 -4.18 -8.54
C PHE A 195 -6.39 -5.12 -7.96
N TYR A 196 -5.14 -4.67 -7.89
CA TYR A 196 -4.06 -5.34 -7.17
C TYR A 196 -4.04 -4.84 -5.74
N ARG A 197 -3.89 -5.74 -4.77
CA ARG A 197 -4.09 -5.41 -3.37
C ARG A 197 -2.90 -5.80 -2.51
N THR A 198 -2.60 -4.99 -1.51
CA THR A 198 -1.77 -5.36 -0.38
C THR A 198 -2.61 -5.36 0.89
N ILE A 199 -2.25 -6.19 1.85
CA ILE A 199 -2.99 -6.36 3.11
C ILE A 199 -2.70 -5.21 4.07
N GLY A 200 -3.71 -4.77 4.84
CA GLY A 200 -3.57 -3.88 5.99
C GLY A 200 -3.60 -4.62 7.33
N ASN A 201 -3.42 -3.90 8.43
CA ASN A 201 -3.41 -4.50 9.76
C ASN A 201 -4.81 -4.94 10.22
N HIS A 202 -5.88 -4.30 9.74
CA HIS A 202 -7.26 -4.73 10.02
C HIS A 202 -7.67 -5.95 9.18
N ASP A 203 -6.93 -6.28 8.13
CA ASP A 203 -7.22 -7.42 7.27
C ASP A 203 -6.55 -8.72 7.73
N MET A 204 -5.77 -8.67 8.83
CA MET A 204 -5.06 -9.82 9.38
C MET A 204 -6.00 -10.73 10.18
N ASP A 205 -5.74 -12.04 10.10
CA ASP A 205 -6.36 -13.05 10.93
C ASP A 205 -5.85 -12.92 12.39
N CYS A 206 -6.61 -12.26 13.25
CA CYS A 206 -6.22 -11.93 14.63
C CYS A 206 -5.97 -13.17 15.53
N GLU A 207 -6.43 -14.35 15.11
CA GLU A 207 -6.20 -15.64 15.78
C GLU A 207 -5.05 -16.42 15.14
N GLY A 208 -4.31 -15.82 14.22
CA GLY A 208 -3.13 -16.41 13.61
C GLY A 208 -2.08 -16.77 14.66
N ARG A 209 -1.44 -17.93 14.50
CA ARG A 209 -0.39 -18.39 15.42
C ARG A 209 0.92 -17.63 15.24
N SER A 210 1.18 -17.16 14.04
CA SER A 210 2.40 -16.45 13.64
C SER A 210 2.12 -15.51 12.47
N TYR A 211 3.12 -14.73 12.08
CA TYR A 211 3.04 -13.87 10.90
C TYR A 211 2.55 -14.64 9.66
N GLU A 212 3.08 -15.82 9.39
CA GLU A 212 2.75 -16.61 8.18
C GLU A 212 1.30 -17.12 8.17
N THR A 213 0.64 -17.14 9.31
CA THR A 213 -0.76 -17.59 9.45
C THR A 213 -1.74 -16.43 9.67
N SER A 214 -1.25 -15.19 9.68
CA SER A 214 -2.09 -14.01 9.92
C SER A 214 -2.75 -13.42 8.67
N PHE A 215 -2.55 -14.01 7.49
CA PHE A 215 -3.09 -13.48 6.23
C PHE A 215 -3.81 -14.53 5.38
N HIS A 216 -4.22 -15.64 5.98
CA HIS A 216 -4.87 -16.73 5.25
C HIS A 216 -6.23 -16.32 4.67
N THR A 217 -7.01 -15.53 5.41
CA THR A 217 -8.30 -15.02 4.90
C THR A 217 -8.08 -14.10 3.72
N PHE A 218 -7.14 -13.14 3.79
CA PHE A 218 -6.79 -12.29 2.66
C PHE A 218 -6.44 -13.12 1.41
N GLU A 219 -5.60 -14.13 1.58
CA GLU A 219 -5.12 -14.96 0.47
C GLU A 219 -6.21 -15.80 -0.19
N GLN A 220 -7.28 -16.16 0.54
CA GLN A 220 -8.44 -16.85 -0.04
C GLN A 220 -9.19 -15.97 -1.04
N PHE A 221 -9.19 -14.66 -0.86
CA PHE A 221 -9.91 -13.71 -1.71
C PHE A 221 -9.04 -13.08 -2.80
N PHE A 222 -7.76 -12.80 -2.50
CA PHE A 222 -6.94 -11.94 -3.35
C PHE A 222 -5.61 -12.55 -3.77
N GLY A 223 -5.27 -13.74 -3.26
CA GLY A 223 -4.02 -14.44 -3.57
C GLY A 223 -2.83 -14.00 -2.72
N PRO A 224 -1.59 -14.26 -3.18
CA PRO A 224 -0.38 -14.06 -2.38
C PRO A 224 -0.18 -12.62 -1.97
N VAL A 225 0.19 -12.40 -0.68
CA VAL A 225 0.38 -11.07 -0.08
C VAL A 225 1.58 -10.31 -0.64
N ASN A 226 2.60 -11.02 -1.15
CA ASN A 226 3.74 -10.41 -1.85
C ASN A 226 3.70 -10.82 -3.31
N HIS A 227 3.60 -9.85 -4.21
CA HIS A 227 3.53 -10.13 -5.65
C HIS A 227 3.99 -8.91 -6.46
N SER A 228 4.18 -9.11 -7.78
CA SER A 228 4.60 -8.03 -8.68
C SER A 228 3.96 -8.14 -10.06
N MET A 229 3.97 -7.03 -10.79
CA MET A 229 3.55 -6.97 -12.19
C MET A 229 4.31 -5.88 -12.96
N ASN A 230 4.35 -5.99 -14.28
CA ASN A 230 4.87 -4.97 -15.17
C ASN A 230 3.74 -4.31 -15.97
N CYS A 231 3.81 -2.99 -16.12
CA CYS A 231 2.98 -2.25 -17.05
C CYS A 231 3.82 -1.15 -17.70
N GLY A 232 3.97 -1.18 -19.03
CA GLY A 232 4.85 -0.26 -19.73
C GLY A 232 6.29 -0.26 -19.23
N ASN A 233 6.84 0.92 -18.95
CA ASN A 233 8.18 1.08 -18.40
C ASN A 233 8.17 1.20 -16.86
N ALA A 234 7.16 0.64 -16.22
CA ALA A 234 7.08 0.59 -14.77
C ALA A 234 6.96 -0.85 -14.27
N HIS A 235 7.41 -1.06 -13.05
CA HIS A 235 7.31 -2.30 -12.31
C HIS A 235 6.63 -2.04 -10.97
N TYR A 236 5.63 -2.83 -10.65
CA TYR A 236 4.71 -2.67 -9.53
C TYR A 236 4.89 -3.82 -8.57
N VAL A 237 5.20 -3.53 -7.33
CA VAL A 237 5.49 -4.50 -6.26
C VAL A 237 4.50 -4.26 -5.12
N PHE A 238 3.89 -5.31 -4.63
CA PHE A 238 2.94 -5.29 -3.51
C PHE A 238 3.52 -6.12 -2.38
N LEU A 239 3.68 -5.53 -1.19
CA LEU A 239 4.35 -6.15 -0.06
C LEU A 239 3.49 -6.08 1.21
N ASN A 240 3.44 -7.18 1.95
CA ASN A 240 2.91 -7.18 3.30
C ASN A 240 3.97 -6.67 4.27
N ASN A 241 3.75 -5.49 4.85
CA ASN A 241 4.60 -4.92 5.88
C ASN A 241 3.92 -4.86 7.27
N ASN A 242 2.77 -5.53 7.43
CA ASN A 242 2.09 -5.70 8.71
C ASN A 242 2.60 -6.97 9.37
N PHE A 243 3.61 -6.85 10.22
CA PHE A 243 4.17 -7.99 10.91
C PHE A 243 3.33 -8.32 12.15
N PHE A 244 2.55 -9.38 12.07
CA PHE A 244 1.72 -9.85 13.18
C PHE A 244 2.57 -10.35 14.35
N ALA A 245 2.32 -9.80 15.54
CA ALA A 245 3.12 -10.05 16.73
C ALA A 245 2.38 -10.90 17.79
N GLY A 246 1.38 -11.67 17.40
CA GLY A 246 0.70 -12.58 18.31
C GLY A 246 -0.82 -12.41 18.34
N ILE A 247 -1.43 -12.31 19.50
CA ILE A 247 -2.87 -12.32 19.70
C ILE A 247 -3.51 -10.95 19.40
N GLY A 248 -4.73 -10.94 18.88
CA GLY A 248 -5.50 -9.74 18.56
C GLY A 248 -4.92 -8.97 17.40
N ILE A 249 -5.06 -7.65 17.42
CA ILE A 249 -4.50 -6.76 16.37
C ILE A 249 -3.10 -6.23 16.75
N ASN A 250 -2.27 -7.07 17.38
CA ASN A 250 -0.90 -6.70 17.71
C ASN A 250 0.01 -6.91 16.51
N TYR A 251 0.60 -5.84 16.03
CA TYR A 251 1.49 -5.81 14.87
C TYR A 251 2.55 -4.72 15.03
N ILE A 252 3.53 -4.78 14.17
CA ILE A 252 4.49 -3.69 13.92
C ILE A 252 4.66 -3.53 12.41
N GLY A 253 5.03 -2.33 11.96
CA GLY A 253 5.49 -2.12 10.59
C GLY A 253 6.86 -2.77 10.39
N TYR A 254 6.94 -3.90 9.66
CA TYR A 254 8.20 -4.61 9.46
C TYR A 254 8.16 -5.50 8.20
N LEU A 255 9.23 -5.47 7.42
CA LEU A 255 9.44 -6.39 6.31
C LEU A 255 10.36 -7.53 6.77
N PRO A 256 9.87 -8.79 6.88
CA PRO A 256 10.70 -9.93 7.21
C PRO A 256 11.81 -10.15 6.20
N GLU A 257 12.90 -10.79 6.62
CA GLU A 257 14.05 -11.11 5.77
C GLU A 257 13.65 -11.88 4.49
N GLN A 258 12.68 -12.78 4.60
CA GLN A 258 12.17 -13.51 3.44
C GLN A 258 11.52 -12.57 2.41
N THR A 259 10.76 -11.57 2.85
CA THR A 259 10.14 -10.56 1.97
C THR A 259 11.21 -9.68 1.31
N LEU A 260 12.24 -9.25 2.07
CA LEU A 260 13.35 -8.47 1.52
C LEU A 260 14.13 -9.27 0.46
N ARG A 261 14.43 -10.53 0.71
CA ARG A 261 15.10 -11.43 -0.27
C ARG A 261 14.23 -11.69 -1.49
N TRP A 262 12.92 -11.84 -1.30
CA TRP A 262 11.99 -11.98 -2.42
C TRP A 262 12.03 -10.73 -3.30
N LEU A 263 11.98 -9.54 -2.69
CA LEU A 263 12.07 -8.25 -3.40
C LEU A 263 13.39 -8.10 -4.15
N GLU A 264 14.52 -8.47 -3.55
CA GLU A 264 15.83 -8.44 -4.21
C GLU A 264 15.86 -9.34 -5.45
N GLN A 265 15.32 -10.57 -5.35
CA GLN A 265 15.23 -11.50 -6.48
C GLN A 265 14.32 -10.97 -7.58
N ASP A 266 13.14 -10.44 -7.23
CA ASP A 266 12.18 -9.85 -8.17
C ASP A 266 12.84 -8.69 -8.93
N LEU A 267 13.41 -7.73 -8.21
CA LEU A 267 14.09 -6.57 -8.81
C LEU A 267 15.35 -6.92 -9.61
N ALA A 268 16.00 -8.06 -9.33
CA ALA A 268 17.12 -8.53 -10.14
C ALA A 268 16.68 -8.93 -11.57
N LEU A 269 15.42 -9.27 -11.76
CA LEU A 269 14.82 -9.60 -13.05
C LEU A 269 14.28 -8.37 -13.80
N VAL A 270 14.32 -7.19 -13.17
CA VAL A 270 13.74 -5.94 -13.71
C VAL A 270 14.84 -5.02 -14.25
N PRO A 271 14.75 -4.53 -15.51
CA PRO A 271 15.67 -3.54 -16.05
C PRO A 271 15.83 -2.31 -15.15
N LYS A 272 17.05 -1.78 -15.06
CA LYS A 272 17.41 -0.69 -14.13
C LYS A 272 16.75 0.65 -14.46
N ASP A 273 16.32 0.85 -15.69
CA ASP A 273 15.68 2.06 -16.20
C ASP A 273 14.16 2.11 -15.97
N LYS A 274 13.57 1.02 -15.44
CA LYS A 274 12.16 1.03 -15.07
C LYS A 274 11.93 1.80 -13.78
N VAL A 275 10.82 2.56 -13.76
CA VAL A 275 10.29 3.13 -12.52
C VAL A 275 9.69 2.01 -11.66
N ILE A 276 9.98 2.05 -10.36
CA ILE A 276 9.46 1.08 -9.39
C ILE A 276 8.34 1.75 -8.58
N PHE A 277 7.21 1.06 -8.46
CA PHE A 277 6.16 1.38 -7.51
C PHE A 277 6.10 0.28 -6.46
N ILE A 278 6.17 0.63 -5.18
CA ILE A 278 6.05 -0.31 -4.07
C ILE A 278 4.82 0.06 -3.25
N PHE A 279 3.86 -0.85 -3.20
CA PHE A 279 2.63 -0.71 -2.44
C PHE A 279 2.76 -1.46 -1.13
N MET A 280 2.50 -0.77 -0.04
CA MET A 280 2.48 -1.31 1.32
C MET A 280 1.38 -0.59 2.10
N HIS A 281 0.95 -1.17 3.20
CA HIS A 281 -0.04 -0.50 4.04
C HIS A 281 0.60 0.57 4.94
N ILE A 282 1.56 0.15 5.78
CA ILE A 282 2.17 1.02 6.78
C ILE A 282 3.24 1.91 6.12
N SER A 283 3.18 3.22 6.40
CA SER A 283 4.10 4.22 5.92
C SER A 283 5.56 3.91 6.28
N THR A 284 6.50 4.34 5.44
CA THR A 284 7.94 4.19 5.76
C THR A 284 8.40 5.09 6.89
N GLY A 285 7.60 6.09 7.25
CA GLY A 285 7.91 7.06 8.29
C GLY A 285 8.98 8.06 7.89
N ARG A 286 9.05 9.15 8.58
CA ARG A 286 10.18 10.06 8.47
C ARG A 286 11.42 9.33 8.95
N SER A 287 12.41 9.18 8.08
CA SER A 287 13.79 8.79 8.34
C SER A 287 13.98 8.25 9.76
N ALA A 288 14.08 6.95 9.92
CA ALA A 288 14.28 6.32 11.23
C ALA A 288 15.33 7.10 12.01
N ASN A 289 14.90 7.89 12.96
CA ASN A 289 15.82 8.49 13.92
C ASN A 289 16.33 7.31 14.74
N LEU A 290 17.53 6.82 14.41
CA LEU A 290 18.16 5.67 15.08
C LEU A 290 18.31 5.88 16.59
N GLU A 291 18.12 7.13 17.06
CA GLU A 291 18.15 7.50 18.46
C GLU A 291 16.87 7.17 19.22
N GLU A 292 15.73 7.00 18.52
CA GLU A 292 14.48 6.55 19.10
C GLU A 292 14.28 5.06 18.82
N ALA A 293 14.98 4.19 19.54
CA ALA A 293 14.87 2.74 19.45
C ALA A 293 13.54 2.22 20.02
N ARG A 294 12.40 2.64 19.42
CA ARG A 294 11.06 2.16 19.75
C ARG A 294 10.43 1.52 18.53
N PHE A 295 9.88 0.34 18.70
CA PHE A 295 9.03 -0.25 17.67
C PHE A 295 7.77 0.59 17.50
N SER A 296 7.43 0.86 16.23
CA SER A 296 6.24 1.61 15.87
C SER A 296 5.23 0.71 15.17
N THR A 297 3.96 0.97 15.45
CA THR A 297 2.84 0.46 14.65
C THR A 297 2.54 1.36 13.44
N ASP A 298 2.93 2.64 13.51
CA ASP A 298 2.54 3.67 12.56
C ASP A 298 3.50 3.81 11.37
N TRP A 299 4.70 3.23 11.47
CA TRP A 299 5.69 3.24 10.39
C TRP A 299 6.58 2.01 10.35
N LEU A 300 7.18 1.82 9.18
CA LEU A 300 8.04 0.68 8.88
C LEU A 300 9.36 0.77 9.65
N ASN A 301 9.55 -0.09 10.65
CA ASN A 301 10.70 -0.07 11.55
C ASN A 301 12.03 -0.37 10.87
N ASN A 302 12.03 -1.08 9.75
CA ASN A 302 13.22 -1.40 8.98
C ASN A 302 13.24 -0.77 7.58
N SER A 303 12.61 0.40 7.40
CA SER A 303 12.54 1.15 6.14
C SER A 303 13.92 1.39 5.49
N ARG A 304 14.98 1.57 6.30
CA ARG A 304 16.34 1.73 5.81
C ARG A 304 16.79 0.58 4.89
N HIS A 305 16.41 -0.67 5.20
CA HIS A 305 16.78 -1.82 4.37
C HIS A 305 16.02 -1.83 3.04
N LEU A 306 14.76 -1.42 3.05
CA LEU A 306 13.99 -1.21 1.82
C LEU A 306 14.65 -0.13 0.94
N PHE A 307 15.01 1.01 1.54
CA PHE A 307 15.65 2.12 0.82
C PHE A 307 16.99 1.70 0.20
N GLU A 308 17.78 0.88 0.90
CA GLU A 308 19.04 0.34 0.38
C GLU A 308 18.83 -0.57 -0.85
N ILE A 309 17.79 -1.39 -0.86
CA ILE A 309 17.45 -2.27 -2.00
C ILE A 309 17.11 -1.45 -3.24
N VAL A 310 16.41 -0.33 -3.08
CA VAL A 310 15.91 0.49 -4.20
C VAL A 310 16.78 1.71 -4.55
N LYS A 311 17.88 1.94 -3.86
CA LYS A 311 18.70 3.17 -3.93
C LYS A 311 19.14 3.58 -5.33
N ASP A 312 19.33 2.62 -6.24
CA ASP A 312 19.78 2.85 -7.62
C ASP A 312 18.63 2.96 -8.63
N ARG A 313 17.39 3.09 -8.15
CA ARG A 313 16.17 3.11 -8.98
C ARG A 313 15.30 4.31 -8.65
N THR A 314 14.58 4.82 -9.65
CA THR A 314 13.49 5.75 -9.38
C THR A 314 12.33 4.96 -8.79
N THR A 315 11.95 5.28 -7.55
CA THR A 315 10.99 4.51 -6.77
C THR A 315 9.94 5.43 -6.15
N HIS A 316 8.68 5.04 -6.32
CA HIS A 316 7.53 5.62 -5.64
C HIS A 316 6.96 4.57 -4.67
N ILE A 317 6.97 4.86 -3.39
CA ILE A 317 6.35 4.04 -2.35
C ILE A 317 4.95 4.60 -2.10
N ILE A 318 3.94 3.74 -2.13
CA ILE A 318 2.54 4.10 -1.95
C ILE A 318 2.03 3.42 -0.68
N THR A 319 1.49 4.21 0.24
CA THR A 319 1.06 3.73 1.56
C THR A 319 -0.29 4.34 1.99
N GLY A 320 -0.88 3.81 3.05
CA GLY A 320 -2.09 4.28 3.71
C GLY A 320 -1.92 4.37 5.22
N HIS A 321 -2.81 3.73 5.99
CA HIS A 321 -2.71 3.49 7.43
C HIS A 321 -2.90 4.73 8.32
N THR A 322 -2.31 5.86 7.98
CA THR A 322 -2.33 7.05 8.85
C THR A 322 -3.60 7.89 8.72
N HIS A 323 -4.48 7.55 7.78
CA HIS A 323 -5.67 8.34 7.43
C HIS A 323 -5.34 9.82 7.19
N SER A 324 -4.21 10.08 6.55
CA SER A 324 -3.71 11.42 6.26
C SER A 324 -3.07 11.46 4.89
N GLN A 325 -3.16 12.58 4.19
CA GLN A 325 -2.49 12.76 2.91
C GLN A 325 -1.10 13.36 3.12
N LEU A 326 -0.07 12.67 2.61
CA LEU A 326 1.30 13.15 2.75
C LEU A 326 2.15 12.72 1.55
N ASN A 327 2.90 13.65 0.98
CA ASN A 327 3.94 13.38 -0.01
C ASN A 327 5.32 13.67 0.60
N ASN A 328 6.17 12.65 0.67
CA ASN A 328 7.55 12.74 1.13
C ASN A 328 8.50 12.56 -0.05
N GLU A 329 9.47 13.42 -0.16
CA GLU A 329 10.58 13.32 -1.12
C GLU A 329 11.85 13.06 -0.31
N TYR A 330 12.32 11.81 -0.32
CA TYR A 330 13.53 11.41 0.40
C TYR A 330 14.80 11.70 -0.39
N SER A 331 14.68 11.67 -1.73
CA SER A 331 15.71 12.07 -2.68
C SER A 331 15.07 12.38 -4.04
N ASP A 332 15.89 12.81 -5.00
CA ASP A 332 15.47 13.01 -6.40
C ASP A 332 14.93 11.74 -7.10
N ARG A 333 15.04 10.58 -6.46
CA ARG A 333 14.62 9.26 -6.98
C ARG A 333 13.72 8.47 -6.05
N LEU A 334 13.55 8.89 -4.80
CA LEU A 334 12.78 8.14 -3.82
C LEU A 334 11.69 9.01 -3.21
N TYR A 335 10.46 8.63 -3.50
CA TYR A 335 9.23 9.30 -3.08
C TYR A 335 8.37 8.36 -2.26
N GLU A 336 7.65 8.90 -1.29
CA GLU A 336 6.54 8.22 -0.64
C GLU A 336 5.27 9.05 -0.75
N HIS A 337 4.18 8.40 -1.10
CA HIS A 337 2.83 8.94 -1.19
C HIS A 337 1.95 8.19 -0.20
N ASN A 338 1.75 8.77 0.97
CA ASN A 338 0.77 8.25 1.92
C ASN A 338 -0.60 8.81 1.53
N THR A 339 -1.52 7.93 1.19
CA THR A 339 -2.84 8.29 0.67
C THR A 339 -3.85 8.37 1.80
N ALA A 340 -4.62 9.45 1.82
CA ALA A 340 -5.72 9.64 2.76
C ALA A 340 -6.79 8.55 2.59
N ALA A 341 -7.52 8.29 3.68
CA ALA A 341 -8.46 7.19 3.78
C ALA A 341 -9.72 7.39 2.93
N VAL A 342 -10.15 6.32 2.25
CA VAL A 342 -11.44 6.28 1.54
C VAL A 342 -12.61 6.47 2.51
N CYS A 343 -12.48 5.99 3.76
CA CYS A 343 -13.52 6.13 4.77
C CYS A 343 -13.60 7.54 5.40
N GLY A 344 -12.67 8.45 5.09
CA GLY A 344 -12.56 9.69 5.86
C GLY A 344 -12.31 9.42 7.34
N THR A 345 -13.09 10.02 8.22
CA THR A 345 -13.07 9.68 9.65
C THR A 345 -14.10 8.58 9.93
N TRP A 346 -13.75 7.32 9.56
CA TRP A 346 -14.55 6.10 9.77
C TRP A 346 -16.01 6.23 9.36
N TRP A 347 -16.26 6.76 8.16
CA TRP A 347 -17.61 6.94 7.58
C TRP A 347 -18.54 7.88 8.36
N ARG A 348 -18.01 8.62 9.35
CA ARG A 348 -18.78 9.60 10.16
C ARG A 348 -18.59 11.02 9.66
N CYS A 349 -17.41 11.35 9.14
CA CYS A 349 -17.12 12.64 8.51
C CYS A 349 -16.57 12.40 7.09
N GLU A 350 -16.79 13.38 6.22
CA GLU A 350 -16.28 13.32 4.84
C GLU A 350 -14.76 13.52 4.76
N GLU A 351 -14.17 14.23 5.74
CA GLU A 351 -12.74 14.43 5.82
C GLU A 351 -12.06 13.43 6.79
N CYS A 352 -10.79 13.21 6.54
CA CYS A 352 -9.86 12.55 7.45
C CYS A 352 -9.46 13.47 8.60
N MET A 353 -8.75 12.95 9.61
CA MET A 353 -8.33 13.70 10.79
C MET A 353 -7.39 14.88 10.50
N ASP A 354 -6.72 14.87 9.34
CA ASP A 354 -5.89 15.98 8.83
C ASP A 354 -6.68 17.00 7.98
N GLY A 355 -7.96 16.77 7.79
CA GLY A 355 -8.85 17.63 6.99
C GLY A 355 -8.90 17.31 5.50
N THR A 356 -8.14 16.32 5.03
CA THR A 356 -8.24 15.84 3.64
C THR A 356 -9.59 15.17 3.42
N PRO A 357 -10.41 15.58 2.43
CA PRO A 357 -11.65 14.89 2.13
C PRO A 357 -11.41 13.43 1.72
N ARG A 358 -12.34 12.53 2.07
CA ARG A 358 -12.30 11.13 1.60
C ARG A 358 -12.20 11.06 0.08
N GLY A 359 -11.41 10.10 -0.42
CA GLY A 359 -11.15 10.00 -1.84
C GLY A 359 -10.11 8.95 -2.17
N TYR A 360 -9.40 9.15 -3.25
CA TYR A 360 -8.38 8.22 -3.73
C TYR A 360 -7.31 8.95 -4.54
N ALA A 361 -6.10 8.38 -4.56
CA ALA A 361 -5.06 8.93 -5.40
C ALA A 361 -5.17 8.39 -6.85
N VAL A 362 -4.69 9.18 -7.80
CA VAL A 362 -4.63 8.83 -9.23
C VAL A 362 -3.25 9.13 -9.73
N PHE A 363 -2.62 8.14 -10.34
CA PHE A 363 -1.30 8.25 -10.95
C PHE A 363 -1.39 8.07 -12.45
N ASP A 364 -0.70 8.93 -13.18
CA ASP A 364 -0.53 8.86 -14.64
C ASP A 364 0.95 8.58 -14.93
N VAL A 365 1.24 7.53 -15.72
CA VAL A 365 2.59 7.08 -16.06
C VAL A 365 2.77 7.11 -17.57
N ASP A 366 3.79 7.85 -18.05
CA ASP A 366 4.18 7.92 -19.46
C ASP A 366 5.70 7.66 -19.58
N GLY A 367 6.06 6.42 -19.88
CA GLY A 367 7.45 6.00 -19.82
C GLY A 367 8.03 6.06 -18.40
N THR A 368 8.88 7.05 -18.13
CA THR A 368 9.45 7.34 -16.81
C THR A 368 8.87 8.59 -16.16
N ASP A 369 8.01 9.32 -16.87
CA ASP A 369 7.30 10.48 -16.30
C ASP A 369 6.12 9.98 -15.46
N VAL A 370 6.10 10.39 -14.20
CA VAL A 370 5.06 10.02 -13.23
C VAL A 370 4.41 11.29 -12.73
N ARG A 371 3.09 11.36 -12.86
CA ARG A 371 2.27 12.45 -12.34
C ARG A 371 1.22 11.88 -11.40
N TRP A 372 0.91 12.60 -10.35
CA TRP A 372 -0.09 12.18 -9.37
C TRP A 372 -0.97 13.33 -8.94
N ARG A 373 -2.16 13.00 -8.52
CA ARG A 373 -3.11 13.89 -7.90
C ARG A 373 -3.99 13.13 -6.91
N TYR A 374 -4.59 13.84 -5.99
CA TYR A 374 -5.65 13.32 -5.14
C TYR A 374 -7.00 13.66 -5.76
N LYS A 375 -7.95 12.72 -5.75
CA LYS A 375 -9.32 12.90 -6.21
C LYS A 375 -10.25 12.76 -5.00
N CYS A 376 -10.80 13.88 -4.54
CA CYS A 376 -11.85 13.89 -3.52
C CYS A 376 -13.12 13.29 -4.11
N ALA A 377 -13.70 12.29 -3.47
CA ALA A 377 -14.92 11.64 -3.92
C ALA A 377 -16.10 12.63 -3.92
N GLY A 378 -16.88 12.64 -5.00
CA GLY A 378 -18.01 13.57 -5.17
C GLY A 378 -17.63 14.99 -5.61
N TYR A 379 -16.34 15.33 -5.70
CA TYR A 379 -15.88 16.65 -6.12
C TYR A 379 -15.22 16.63 -7.49
N ASP A 380 -15.09 17.80 -8.12
CA ASP A 380 -14.30 17.97 -9.32
C ASP A 380 -12.81 17.68 -9.05
N SER A 381 -12.06 17.25 -10.08
CA SER A 381 -10.62 16.95 -9.95
C SER A 381 -9.77 18.17 -9.61
N ASN A 382 -10.28 19.39 -9.81
CA ASN A 382 -9.62 20.64 -9.42
C ASN A 382 -9.82 21.01 -7.94
N TYR A 383 -10.65 20.28 -7.20
CA TYR A 383 -10.84 20.50 -5.77
C TYR A 383 -9.63 19.93 -5.00
N GLN A 384 -8.58 20.77 -4.85
CA GLN A 384 -7.30 20.39 -4.26
C GLN A 384 -7.00 21.12 -2.94
N MET A 385 -7.92 21.95 -2.46
CA MET A 385 -7.77 22.68 -1.21
C MET A 385 -9.09 23.09 -0.60
N ARG A 386 -9.09 23.35 0.70
CA ARG A 386 -10.15 24.07 1.42
C ARG A 386 -9.55 25.36 1.98
N VAL A 387 -10.27 26.47 1.79
CA VAL A 387 -9.79 27.81 2.18
C VAL A 387 -10.70 28.40 3.24
N TYR A 388 -10.13 29.00 4.24
CA TYR A 388 -10.80 29.53 5.41
C TYR A 388 -10.55 31.04 5.56
N ALA A 389 -11.60 31.78 5.95
CA ALA A 389 -11.53 33.20 6.25
C ALA A 389 -10.75 33.48 7.55
N PRO A 390 -10.21 34.69 7.73
CA PRO A 390 -9.74 35.14 9.02
C PRO A 390 -10.78 34.91 10.12
N GLY A 391 -10.33 34.47 11.30
CA GLY A 391 -11.18 34.07 12.41
C GLY A 391 -11.50 32.59 12.50
N SER A 392 -11.19 31.80 11.46
CA SER A 392 -11.46 30.34 11.43
C SER A 392 -10.37 29.50 12.10
N CYS A 393 -9.15 30.03 12.25
CA CYS A 393 -8.00 29.34 12.84
C CYS A 393 -7.58 30.03 14.13
N GLU A 394 -7.62 29.32 15.25
CA GLU A 394 -7.27 29.87 16.57
C GLU A 394 -5.80 30.26 16.66
N GLU A 395 -4.90 29.49 16.02
CA GLU A 395 -3.46 29.76 16.05
C GLU A 395 -3.06 30.96 15.18
N CYS A 396 -3.92 31.40 14.26
CA CYS A 396 -3.67 32.48 13.30
C CYS A 396 -4.96 33.22 12.93
N PRO A 397 -5.58 33.93 13.90
CA PRO A 397 -6.93 34.48 13.73
C PRO A 397 -7.05 35.59 12.67
N ASP A 398 -5.94 36.25 12.32
CA ASP A 398 -5.93 37.33 11.34
C ASP A 398 -5.66 36.85 9.90
N ASP A 399 -5.31 35.56 9.74
CA ASP A 399 -4.86 35.02 8.46
C ASP A 399 -6.00 34.35 7.68
N VAL A 400 -5.87 34.40 6.34
CA VAL A 400 -6.48 33.43 5.45
C VAL A 400 -5.68 32.14 5.57
N VAL A 401 -6.37 31.03 5.78
CA VAL A 401 -5.77 29.71 5.94
C VAL A 401 -6.21 28.79 4.79
N ALA A 402 -5.30 28.00 4.26
CA ALA A 402 -5.60 26.98 3.27
C ALA A 402 -5.05 25.64 3.70
N ASN A 403 -5.88 24.59 3.59
CA ASN A 403 -5.46 23.20 3.66
C ASN A 403 -5.30 22.68 2.23
N VAL A 404 -4.07 22.35 1.81
CA VAL A 404 -3.70 21.93 0.45
C VAL A 404 -3.21 20.49 0.52
N TRP A 405 -4.16 19.54 0.51
CA TRP A 405 -3.93 18.15 0.92
C TRP A 405 -2.92 17.36 0.09
N ASN A 406 -2.80 17.57 -1.22
CA ASN A 406 -1.83 16.85 -2.05
C ASN A 406 -0.50 17.58 -2.22
N TYR A 407 -0.20 18.54 -1.33
CA TYR A 407 1.01 19.36 -1.36
C TYR A 407 2.30 18.53 -1.32
N ASP A 408 3.29 18.97 -2.08
CA ASP A 408 4.70 18.62 -1.94
C ASP A 408 5.60 19.88 -2.00
N SER A 409 6.88 19.74 -1.74
CA SER A 409 7.83 20.87 -1.61
C SER A 409 8.03 21.73 -2.87
N HIS A 410 7.53 21.27 -4.03
CA HIS A 410 7.62 22.00 -5.30
C HIS A 410 6.35 22.80 -5.65
N TRP A 411 5.33 22.72 -4.79
CA TRP A 411 4.10 23.47 -4.98
C TRP A 411 4.24 24.90 -4.48
N ARG A 412 3.56 25.84 -5.13
CA ARG A 412 3.47 27.23 -4.70
C ARG A 412 2.04 27.57 -4.31
N VAL A 413 1.89 28.22 -3.15
CA VAL A 413 0.59 28.61 -2.60
C VAL A 413 0.60 30.13 -2.40
N GLU A 414 -0.38 30.84 -2.99
CA GLU A 414 -0.40 32.29 -3.06
C GLU A 414 -1.78 32.82 -2.68
N LEU A 415 -1.80 33.89 -1.87
CA LEU A 415 -3.01 34.67 -1.60
C LEU A 415 -3.24 35.68 -2.72
N LEU A 416 -4.46 35.71 -3.25
CA LEU A 416 -4.92 36.71 -4.19
C LEU A 416 -5.93 37.63 -3.52
N GLU A 417 -5.79 38.92 -3.72
CA GLU A 417 -6.77 39.94 -3.34
C GLU A 417 -7.20 40.71 -4.59
N ASN A 418 -8.52 40.69 -4.87
CA ASN A 418 -9.08 41.27 -6.11
C ASN A 418 -8.39 40.74 -7.39
N GLY A 419 -8.03 39.46 -7.42
CA GLY A 419 -7.39 38.77 -8.54
C GLY A 419 -5.89 39.01 -8.68
N ASN A 420 -5.25 39.80 -7.81
CA ASN A 420 -3.81 40.05 -7.82
C ASN A 420 -3.12 39.29 -6.69
N VAL A 421 -1.97 38.70 -6.94
CA VAL A 421 -1.14 38.07 -5.90
C VAL A 421 -0.64 39.15 -4.96
N THR A 422 -0.96 39.02 -3.69
CA THR A 422 -0.52 39.93 -2.62
C THR A 422 0.49 39.29 -1.68
N ALA A 423 0.49 37.95 -1.57
CA ALA A 423 1.47 37.25 -0.75
C ALA A 423 1.68 35.81 -1.23
N GLU A 424 2.89 35.30 -1.08
CA GLU A 424 3.16 33.87 -1.00
C GLU A 424 2.78 33.39 0.41
N MET A 425 1.94 32.35 0.51
CA MET A 425 1.44 31.86 1.80
C MET A 425 2.51 31.02 2.50
N LYS A 426 2.64 31.21 3.81
CA LYS A 426 3.61 30.47 4.62
C LYS A 426 3.04 29.14 5.06
N GLN A 427 3.78 28.07 4.79
CA GLN A 427 3.50 26.75 5.34
C GLN A 427 3.65 26.74 6.86
N PHE A 428 2.76 26.04 7.54
CA PHE A 428 2.86 25.81 8.98
C PHE A 428 2.28 24.45 9.36
N LYS A 429 2.67 23.93 10.51
CA LYS A 429 2.05 22.74 11.07
C LYS A 429 0.86 23.19 11.92
N GLY A 430 -0.35 22.81 11.50
CA GLY A 430 -1.59 23.23 12.14
C GLY A 430 -2.72 22.25 11.94
N TYR A 431 -3.85 22.55 12.52
CA TYR A 431 -5.07 21.76 12.40
C TYR A 431 -5.98 22.35 11.30
N ASP A 432 -6.61 21.47 10.52
CA ASP A 432 -7.72 21.88 9.66
C ASP A 432 -8.91 22.28 10.54
N PRO A 433 -9.47 23.50 10.40
CA PRO A 433 -10.56 23.97 11.25
C PRO A 433 -11.82 23.09 11.23
N THR A 434 -12.21 22.54 10.06
CA THR A 434 -13.37 21.66 9.92
C THR A 434 -13.12 20.32 10.59
N SER A 435 -12.00 19.67 10.29
CA SER A 435 -11.63 18.41 10.91
C SER A 435 -11.47 18.54 12.43
N LYS A 436 -10.87 19.65 12.89
CA LYS A 436 -10.75 19.94 14.34
C LYS A 436 -12.12 19.99 15.01
N ALA A 437 -13.09 20.69 14.41
CA ALA A 437 -14.43 20.80 14.96
C ALA A 437 -15.13 19.43 15.01
N HIS A 438 -15.08 18.63 13.94
CA HIS A 438 -15.72 17.33 13.87
C HIS A 438 -15.06 16.28 14.80
N CYS A 439 -13.75 16.21 14.85
CA CYS A 439 -13.05 15.27 15.73
C CYS A 439 -13.26 15.55 17.23
N LEU A 440 -13.49 16.81 17.59
CA LEU A 440 -13.79 17.20 18.97
C LEU A 440 -15.25 16.97 19.36
N ASP A 441 -16.16 16.89 18.40
CA ASP A 441 -17.57 16.59 18.65
C ASP A 441 -17.78 15.07 18.82
N LYS A 442 -17.82 14.63 20.07
CA LYS A 442 -17.99 13.22 20.43
C LYS A 442 -19.37 12.63 20.07
N SER A 443 -20.30 13.45 19.62
CA SER A 443 -21.58 12.97 19.06
C SER A 443 -21.48 12.57 17.58
N VAL A 444 -20.45 13.05 16.89
CA VAL A 444 -20.20 12.79 15.46
C VAL A 444 -19.25 11.60 15.27
N VAL A 445 -18.13 11.56 16.00
CA VAL A 445 -17.10 10.54 15.80
C VAL A 445 -17.49 9.17 16.38
N LEU A 446 -17.02 8.10 15.75
CA LEU A 446 -17.33 6.72 16.12
C LEU A 446 -16.60 6.27 17.39
N TYR A 447 -15.36 6.72 17.59
CA TYR A 447 -14.51 6.27 18.68
C TYR A 447 -14.02 7.44 19.54
N ASP A 448 -13.97 7.27 20.85
CA ASP A 448 -13.57 8.30 21.81
C ASP A 448 -12.11 8.77 21.64
N TRP A 449 -11.27 7.91 21.09
CA TRP A 449 -9.85 8.21 20.86
C TRP A 449 -9.60 9.09 19.61
N ILE A 450 -10.59 9.26 18.73
CA ILE A 450 -10.47 10.12 17.55
C ILE A 450 -10.16 11.57 17.99
N SER A 451 -9.14 12.13 17.41
CA SER A 451 -8.68 13.49 17.64
C SER A 451 -8.18 14.11 16.33
N PRO A 452 -8.22 15.44 16.18
CA PRO A 452 -7.69 16.09 14.98
C PRO A 452 -6.17 15.87 14.89
N HIS A 453 -5.69 15.67 13.65
CA HIS A 453 -4.25 15.55 13.38
C HIS A 453 -3.67 16.86 12.86
N PRO A 454 -2.62 17.40 13.50
CA PRO A 454 -1.90 18.55 12.94
C PRO A 454 -1.10 18.08 11.74
N ASN A 455 -1.30 18.74 10.61
CA ASN A 455 -0.65 18.36 9.35
C ASN A 455 0.31 19.43 8.84
N GLY A 456 1.16 19.07 7.90
CA GLY A 456 2.17 19.94 7.30
C GLY A 456 1.76 20.54 5.96
N HIS A 457 0.52 20.37 5.51
CA HIS A 457 0.01 20.96 4.28
C HIS A 457 -0.98 22.12 4.53
N MET A 458 -0.85 22.76 5.71
CA MET A 458 -1.53 24.00 6.05
C MET A 458 -0.71 25.22 5.63
N PHE A 459 -1.39 26.22 5.08
CA PHE A 459 -0.79 27.48 4.61
C PHE A 459 -1.54 28.67 5.16
N ARG A 460 -0.85 29.80 5.40
CA ARG A 460 -1.46 31.01 5.92
C ARG A 460 -0.84 32.29 5.37
N ALA A 461 -1.65 33.32 5.23
CA ALA A 461 -1.18 34.69 4.93
C ALA A 461 -2.17 35.71 5.47
N THR A 462 -1.66 36.80 6.03
CA THR A 462 -2.48 37.93 6.48
C THR A 462 -2.92 38.77 5.28
N PRO A 463 -4.23 38.98 5.02
CA PRO A 463 -4.69 39.81 3.93
C PRO A 463 -4.37 41.30 4.22
N THR A 464 -4.08 42.05 3.16
CA THR A 464 -3.64 43.43 3.25
C THR A 464 -4.66 44.47 2.81
N ILE A 465 -5.68 44.03 2.00
CA ILE A 465 -6.69 44.91 1.43
C ILE A 465 -8.03 44.66 2.11
N ALA A 466 -8.51 45.65 2.86
CA ALA A 466 -9.80 45.54 3.54
C ALA A 466 -10.94 45.39 2.54
N GLY A 467 -11.84 44.43 2.77
CA GLY A 467 -13.01 44.19 1.91
C GLY A 467 -12.70 43.60 0.51
N SER A 468 -11.47 43.18 0.26
CA SER A 468 -11.11 42.54 -1.00
C SER A 468 -11.79 41.19 -1.19
N LYS A 469 -12.08 40.80 -2.45
CA LYS A 469 -12.34 39.40 -2.81
C LYS A 469 -11.02 38.63 -2.61
N ARG A 470 -11.08 37.55 -1.84
CA ARG A 470 -9.89 36.76 -1.49
C ARG A 470 -9.98 35.36 -2.09
N GLU A 471 -8.91 34.93 -2.68
CA GLU A 471 -8.75 33.60 -3.28
C GLU A 471 -7.36 33.06 -2.96
N VAL A 472 -7.22 31.75 -2.94
CA VAL A 472 -5.90 31.09 -2.86
C VAL A 472 -5.62 30.42 -4.19
N ARG A 473 -4.46 30.73 -4.77
CA ARG A 473 -3.94 30.09 -5.97
C ARG A 473 -2.87 29.08 -5.58
N VAL A 474 -3.04 27.85 -6.02
CA VAL A 474 -2.04 26.80 -5.87
C VAL A 474 -1.55 26.41 -7.25
N THR A 475 -0.21 26.34 -7.41
CA THR A 475 0.43 25.78 -8.61
C THR A 475 1.20 24.54 -8.18
N ASP A 476 0.83 23.38 -8.73
CA ASP A 476 1.49 22.12 -8.43
C ASP A 476 2.82 21.95 -9.18
N ARG A 477 3.58 20.91 -8.86
CA ARG A 477 4.88 20.62 -9.52
C ARG A 477 4.76 20.34 -11.02
N PHE A 478 3.58 20.02 -11.51
CA PHE A 478 3.29 19.73 -12.91
C PHE A 478 2.80 20.95 -13.69
N GLY A 479 2.70 22.12 -13.03
CA GLY A 479 2.22 23.38 -13.60
C GLY A 479 0.69 23.52 -13.68
N ASN A 480 -0.08 22.62 -13.06
CA ASN A 480 -1.53 22.79 -12.93
C ASN A 480 -1.84 23.89 -11.90
N ILE A 481 -2.87 24.68 -12.19
CA ILE A 481 -3.30 25.79 -11.34
C ILE A 481 -4.68 25.47 -10.77
N TYR A 482 -4.82 25.62 -9.47
CA TYR A 482 -6.05 25.44 -8.72
C TYR A 482 -6.39 26.74 -8.00
N ILE A 483 -7.67 27.13 -7.98
CA ILE A 483 -8.16 28.31 -7.28
C ILE A 483 -9.18 27.90 -6.23
N GLY A 484 -8.94 28.29 -5.00
CA GLY A 484 -9.85 28.14 -3.88
C GLY A 484 -10.41 29.50 -3.44
N GLU A 485 -11.72 29.64 -3.32
CA GLU A 485 -12.36 30.85 -2.80
C GLU A 485 -12.41 30.80 -1.27
N VAL A 486 -12.14 31.94 -0.64
CA VAL A 486 -12.31 32.12 0.81
C VAL A 486 -13.80 32.15 1.13
N LYS A 487 -14.24 31.22 1.95
CA LYS A 487 -15.65 31.11 2.41
C LYS A 487 -15.80 31.60 3.83
#